data_98c0831817329fe9cc3320d9a23446fc
#
_entry.id   98c0831817329fe9cc3320d9a23446fc
#
_cell.length_a   1.000
_cell.length_b   1.000
_cell.length_c   1.000
_cell.angle_alpha   90.00
_cell.angle_beta   90.00
_cell.angle_gamma   90.00
#
_symmetry.space_group_name_H-M   'P 1'
#
loop_
_entity.id
_entity.type
_entity.pdbx_description
1 polymer ?
#
loop_
_entity_poly.entity_id
_entity_poly.type
_entity_poly.pdbx_seq_one_letter_code
_entity_poly.pdbx_strand_id
1 'polypeptide(L)'
;MFAGTLPVPVRALFVLTIFLGSALLFLVQPMVAKMLLPAYGGTPAVWNTAMVFFQAVLLLGYGYAHLSYRWLGPKIQPVVHIVMAAGAALLLPIAFGNGDAESAPMLRLLTQLALGAGIPFFIVSAGAPLVQRWYATTGGPGAKDPYFLYAASNLASILALLGYPLLVEPLLRLHQQSELWRMGYWGLVVLLAAAGGTAMLHNSSPEPKEVASTTVLDRGQVLHWIALSFVPSSLLLGVTTYLTTNIAAAPLLWVVPLSLYLLTFVLAFSSRRPFGSLPLGRIVSILMAPMVLVIVLEASDPILVLAGIHLVVFTLGALMCHTRLHETRPDPSHLTAFYFWISVGGVLGGVFNALLAPTLFDSQIGRASCRERV
;
A
#
# COMPACT_ATOMS: atom_id res chain seq x y z
N MET A 1 11.01 27.31 -29.35
CA MET A 1 10.23 28.06 -28.37
C MET A 1 8.77 27.70 -28.52
N PHE A 2 8.36 26.52 -28.05
CA PHE A 2 6.97 26.11 -27.87
C PHE A 2 6.94 25.27 -26.58
N ALA A 3 6.83 25.95 -25.44
CA ALA A 3 6.41 25.30 -24.21
C ALA A 3 4.91 25.06 -24.33
N GLY A 4 4.54 24.06 -25.15
CA GLY A 4 3.18 23.60 -25.27
C GLY A 4 2.75 22.98 -23.95
N THR A 5 1.84 23.61 -23.25
CA THR A 5 1.15 22.98 -22.11
C THR A 5 0.55 21.67 -22.62
N LEU A 6 0.97 20.56 -22.01
CA LEU A 6 0.40 19.26 -22.34
C LEU A 6 -1.14 19.34 -22.19
N PRO A 7 -1.89 18.84 -23.17
CA PRO A 7 -3.34 18.91 -23.12
C PRO A 7 -3.88 18.14 -21.93
N VAL A 8 -5.01 18.59 -21.38
CA VAL A 8 -5.74 17.96 -20.26
C VAL A 8 -5.83 16.41 -20.35
N PRO A 9 -5.96 15.79 -21.57
CA PRO A 9 -5.98 14.34 -21.72
C PRO A 9 -4.73 13.62 -21.22
N VAL A 10 -3.53 14.23 -21.26
CA VAL A 10 -2.30 13.58 -20.78
C VAL A 10 -2.34 13.41 -19.26
N ARG A 11 -2.76 14.42 -18.50
CA ARG A 11 -2.93 14.30 -17.05
C ARG A 11 -3.93 13.20 -16.69
N ALA A 12 -5.05 13.15 -17.42
CA ALA A 12 -6.08 12.13 -17.20
C ALA A 12 -5.55 10.71 -17.48
N LEU A 13 -4.72 10.53 -18.53
CA LEU A 13 -4.07 9.25 -18.83
C LEU A 13 -3.25 8.75 -17.64
N PHE A 14 -2.39 9.58 -17.04
CA PHE A 14 -1.56 9.19 -15.91
C PHE A 14 -2.40 8.92 -14.65
N VAL A 15 -3.44 9.72 -14.40
CA VAL A 15 -4.39 9.48 -13.29
C VAL A 15 -5.10 8.15 -13.48
N LEU A 16 -5.62 7.85 -14.68
CA LEU A 16 -6.30 6.57 -14.97
C LEU A 16 -5.36 5.38 -14.84
N THR A 17 -4.11 5.51 -15.32
CA THR A 17 -3.11 4.44 -15.21
C THR A 17 -2.84 4.10 -13.74
N ILE A 18 -2.58 5.10 -12.91
CA ILE A 18 -2.35 4.90 -11.47
C ILE A 18 -3.61 4.39 -10.78
N PHE A 19 -4.77 4.94 -11.11
CA PHE A 19 -6.03 4.54 -10.51
C PHE A 19 -6.33 3.06 -10.78
N LEU A 20 -6.25 2.62 -12.03
CA LEU A 20 -6.47 1.22 -12.40
C LEU A 20 -5.42 0.30 -11.76
N GLY A 21 -4.12 0.65 -11.81
CA GLY A 21 -3.06 -0.14 -11.18
C GLY A 21 -3.29 -0.31 -9.67
N SER A 22 -3.64 0.76 -8.97
CA SER A 22 -3.90 0.71 -7.52
C SER A 22 -5.17 -0.06 -7.19
N ALA A 23 -6.22 0.04 -7.99
CA ALA A 23 -7.43 -0.76 -7.84
C ALA A 23 -7.12 -2.26 -7.99
N LEU A 24 -6.39 -2.64 -9.02
CA LEU A 24 -5.98 -4.04 -9.25
C LEU A 24 -5.10 -4.56 -8.10
N LEU A 25 -4.18 -3.74 -7.58
CA LEU A 25 -3.32 -4.09 -6.46
C LEU A 25 -4.12 -4.46 -5.21
N PHE A 26 -5.18 -3.72 -4.91
CA PHE A 26 -5.99 -3.93 -3.71
C PHE A 26 -7.11 -4.97 -3.89
N LEU A 27 -7.63 -5.15 -5.10
CA LEU A 27 -8.62 -6.19 -5.39
C LEU A 27 -8.03 -7.60 -5.35
N VAL A 28 -6.79 -7.78 -5.80
CA VAL A 28 -6.17 -9.11 -5.88
C VAL A 28 -5.93 -9.74 -4.51
N GLN A 29 -5.64 -8.96 -3.50
CA GLN A 29 -5.29 -9.48 -2.17
C GLN A 29 -6.44 -10.26 -1.52
N PRO A 30 -7.65 -9.69 -1.33
CA PRO A 30 -8.78 -10.43 -0.77
C PRO A 30 -9.27 -11.55 -1.72
N MET A 31 -9.20 -11.36 -3.03
CA MET A 31 -9.56 -12.38 -4.01
C MET A 31 -8.67 -13.63 -3.87
N VAL A 32 -7.36 -13.44 -3.87
CA VAL A 32 -6.37 -14.53 -3.71
C VAL A 32 -6.52 -15.21 -2.36
N ALA A 33 -6.68 -14.42 -1.29
CA ALA A 33 -6.92 -14.97 0.04
C ALA A 33 -8.15 -15.88 0.08
N LYS A 34 -9.26 -15.49 -0.58
CA LYS A 34 -10.46 -16.34 -0.71
C LYS A 34 -10.25 -17.58 -1.56
N MET A 35 -9.46 -17.49 -2.62
CA MET A 35 -9.12 -18.66 -3.44
C MET A 35 -8.33 -19.72 -2.66
N LEU A 36 -7.55 -19.29 -1.66
CA LEU A 36 -6.74 -20.18 -0.83
C LEU A 36 -7.47 -20.76 0.39
N LEU A 37 -8.63 -20.19 0.79
CA LEU A 37 -9.42 -20.66 1.93
C LEU A 37 -9.76 -22.15 1.90
N PRO A 38 -10.18 -22.77 0.77
CA PRO A 38 -10.51 -24.18 0.73
C PRO A 38 -9.34 -25.12 1.04
N ALA A 39 -8.11 -24.70 0.69
CA ALA A 39 -6.90 -25.51 0.86
C ALA A 39 -6.21 -25.30 2.22
N TYR A 40 -6.26 -24.08 2.77
CA TYR A 40 -5.48 -23.70 3.97
C TYR A 40 -6.34 -23.31 5.16
N GLY A 41 -7.65 -23.14 4.96
CA GLY A 41 -8.56 -22.65 6.00
C GLY A 41 -8.42 -21.15 6.26
N GLY A 42 -9.24 -20.61 7.16
CA GLY A 42 -9.29 -19.17 7.52
C GLY A 42 -8.51 -18.83 8.79
N THR A 43 -7.46 -19.55 9.14
CA THR A 43 -6.73 -19.29 10.37
C THR A 43 -5.95 -17.97 10.31
N PRO A 44 -5.75 -17.26 11.44
CA PRO A 44 -4.96 -16.05 11.50
C PRO A 44 -3.55 -16.20 10.92
N ALA A 45 -2.94 -17.39 11.09
CA ALA A 45 -1.60 -17.67 10.56
C ALA A 45 -1.55 -17.62 9.02
N VAL A 46 -2.57 -18.15 8.34
CA VAL A 46 -2.69 -18.11 6.87
C VAL A 46 -2.84 -16.67 6.38
N TRP A 47 -3.70 -15.89 7.03
CA TRP A 47 -3.90 -14.48 6.70
C TRP A 47 -2.64 -13.65 6.89
N ASN A 48 -1.98 -13.80 8.04
CA ASN A 48 -0.74 -13.07 8.33
C ASN A 48 0.36 -13.43 7.32
N THR A 49 0.50 -14.71 6.96
CA THR A 49 1.48 -15.14 5.95
C THR A 49 1.19 -14.53 4.58
N ALA A 50 -0.07 -14.51 4.14
CA ALA A 50 -0.46 -13.88 2.89
C ALA A 50 -0.19 -12.35 2.91
N MET A 51 -0.52 -11.68 4.01
CA MET A 51 -0.25 -10.23 4.17
C MET A 51 1.25 -9.92 4.12
N VAL A 52 2.08 -10.69 4.82
CA VAL A 52 3.55 -10.54 4.79
C VAL A 52 4.09 -10.77 3.38
N PHE A 53 3.58 -11.77 2.68
CA PHE A 53 3.94 -12.02 1.27
C PHE A 53 3.64 -10.78 0.39
N PHE A 54 2.42 -10.26 0.42
CA PHE A 54 2.06 -9.09 -0.40
C PHE A 54 2.87 -7.85 -0.03
N GLN A 55 3.13 -7.63 1.26
CA GLN A 55 3.99 -6.52 1.71
C GLN A 55 5.43 -6.68 1.22
N ALA A 56 6.00 -7.88 1.27
CA ALA A 56 7.34 -8.15 0.78
C ALA A 56 7.44 -7.93 -0.73
N VAL A 57 6.47 -8.42 -1.51
CA VAL A 57 6.43 -8.23 -2.97
C VAL A 57 6.20 -6.76 -3.33
N LEU A 58 5.38 -6.02 -2.57
CA LEU A 58 5.22 -4.57 -2.73
C LEU A 58 6.55 -3.83 -2.53
N LEU A 59 7.29 -4.16 -1.48
CA LEU A 59 8.61 -3.59 -1.21
C LEU A 59 9.60 -3.90 -2.34
N LEU A 60 9.63 -5.15 -2.82
CA LEU A 60 10.45 -5.54 -3.98
C LEU A 60 10.08 -4.75 -5.23
N GLY A 61 8.77 -4.52 -5.48
CA GLY A 61 8.30 -3.71 -6.60
C GLY A 61 8.76 -2.24 -6.49
N TYR A 62 8.74 -1.67 -5.32
CA TYR A 62 9.24 -0.31 -5.09
C TYR A 62 10.78 -0.24 -5.21
N GLY A 63 11.49 -1.27 -4.73
CA GLY A 63 12.92 -1.43 -4.95
C GLY A 63 13.27 -1.52 -6.43
N TYR A 64 12.54 -2.35 -7.19
CA TYR A 64 12.67 -2.44 -8.63
C TYR A 64 12.40 -1.08 -9.31
N ALA A 65 11.34 -0.38 -8.94
CA ALA A 65 11.04 0.92 -9.51
C ALA A 65 12.18 1.92 -9.31
N HIS A 66 12.78 1.94 -8.11
CA HIS A 66 13.91 2.80 -7.80
C HIS A 66 15.18 2.41 -8.58
N LEU A 67 15.57 1.13 -8.52
CA LEU A 67 16.81 0.66 -9.14
C LEU A 67 16.74 0.67 -10.68
N SER A 68 15.62 0.19 -11.26
CA SER A 68 15.45 0.15 -12.71
C SER A 68 15.48 1.53 -13.34
N TYR A 69 14.85 2.52 -12.71
CA TYR A 69 14.88 3.90 -13.20
C TYR A 69 16.31 4.48 -13.14
N ARG A 70 17.03 4.21 -12.04
CA ARG A 70 18.42 4.67 -11.85
C ARG A 70 19.39 4.08 -12.87
N TRP A 71 19.23 2.78 -13.22
CA TRP A 71 20.15 2.08 -14.10
C TRP A 71 19.80 2.21 -15.58
N LEU A 72 18.51 2.18 -15.92
CA LEU A 72 18.04 2.17 -17.31
C LEU A 72 17.70 3.58 -17.84
N GLY A 73 17.48 4.53 -16.94
CA GLY A 73 17.12 5.90 -17.29
C GLY A 73 15.71 6.04 -17.87
N PRO A 74 15.32 7.29 -18.22
CA PRO A 74 13.92 7.62 -18.57
C PRO A 74 13.45 7.07 -19.91
N LYS A 75 14.36 6.63 -20.79
CA LYS A 75 13.99 6.11 -22.14
C LYS A 75 13.83 4.58 -22.15
N ILE A 76 14.73 3.86 -21.49
CA ILE A 76 14.75 2.38 -21.54
C ILE A 76 13.80 1.80 -20.48
N GLN A 77 13.77 2.39 -19.29
CA GLN A 77 13.01 1.88 -18.17
C GLN A 77 11.50 1.70 -18.47
N PRO A 78 10.78 2.65 -19.13
CA PRO A 78 9.38 2.44 -19.49
C PRO A 78 9.20 1.23 -20.42
N VAL A 79 10.07 1.05 -21.41
CA VAL A 79 9.99 -0.08 -22.34
C VAL A 79 10.14 -1.41 -21.60
N VAL A 80 11.16 -1.51 -20.76
CA VAL A 80 11.41 -2.73 -19.97
C VAL A 80 10.21 -3.06 -19.08
N HIS A 81 9.65 -2.06 -18.38
CA HIS A 81 8.49 -2.29 -17.51
C HIS A 81 7.24 -2.72 -18.30
N ILE A 82 6.97 -2.10 -19.46
CA ILE A 82 5.84 -2.46 -20.33
C ILE A 82 5.99 -3.89 -20.86
N VAL A 83 7.19 -4.28 -21.30
CA VAL A 83 7.47 -5.65 -21.76
C VAL A 83 7.29 -6.66 -20.64
N MET A 84 7.79 -6.37 -19.42
CA MET A 84 7.55 -7.21 -18.26
C MET A 84 6.06 -7.31 -17.91
N ALA A 85 5.32 -6.20 -17.98
CA ALA A 85 3.89 -6.18 -17.73
C ALA A 85 3.11 -7.04 -18.76
N ALA A 86 3.44 -6.93 -20.04
CA ALA A 86 2.85 -7.75 -21.09
C ALA A 86 3.21 -9.25 -20.91
N GLY A 87 4.44 -9.55 -20.54
CA GLY A 87 4.87 -10.93 -20.25
C GLY A 87 4.12 -11.52 -19.03
N ALA A 88 3.96 -10.75 -17.95
CA ALA A 88 3.21 -11.18 -16.78
C ALA A 88 1.71 -11.39 -17.06
N ALA A 89 1.15 -10.66 -18.01
CA ALA A 89 -0.24 -10.84 -18.45
C ALA A 89 -0.51 -12.23 -19.07
N LEU A 90 0.51 -12.90 -19.60
CA LEU A 90 0.42 -14.26 -20.14
C LEU A 90 0.26 -15.32 -19.05
N LEU A 91 0.56 -14.99 -17.79
CA LEU A 91 0.39 -15.88 -16.64
C LEU A 91 -1.04 -15.84 -16.06
N LEU A 92 -1.91 -15.03 -16.62
CA LEU A 92 -3.28 -14.83 -16.15
C LEU A 92 -4.29 -15.69 -16.93
N PRO A 93 -5.41 -16.12 -16.34
CA PRO A 93 -5.95 -15.70 -15.03
C PRO A 93 -5.22 -16.33 -13.84
N ILE A 94 -5.34 -15.67 -12.65
CA ILE A 94 -4.81 -16.23 -11.39
C ILE A 94 -5.59 -17.51 -11.07
N ALA A 95 -4.85 -18.60 -10.88
CA ALA A 95 -5.40 -19.89 -10.47
C ALA A 95 -4.41 -20.59 -9.54
N PHE A 96 -4.97 -21.40 -8.61
CA PHE A 96 -4.19 -22.21 -7.68
C PHE A 96 -4.54 -23.68 -7.88
N GLY A 97 -3.50 -24.54 -7.86
CA GLY A 97 -3.71 -25.98 -7.94
C GLY A 97 -4.25 -26.57 -6.64
N ASN A 98 -5.02 -27.65 -6.75
CA ASN A 98 -5.46 -28.45 -5.61
C ASN A 98 -4.23 -29.22 -5.09
N GLY A 99 -3.62 -28.73 -4.02
CA GLY A 99 -2.48 -29.38 -3.38
C GLY A 99 -2.83 -29.80 -1.95
N ASP A 100 -2.53 -31.05 -1.60
CA ASP A 100 -2.72 -31.55 -0.23
C ASP A 100 -1.77 -30.80 0.73
N ALA A 101 -2.36 -30.16 1.75
CA ALA A 101 -1.63 -29.28 2.68
C ALA A 101 -0.90 -30.03 3.81
N GLU A 102 -0.72 -31.36 3.69
CA GLU A 102 -0.26 -32.22 4.80
C GLU A 102 1.18 -31.99 5.26
N SER A 103 2.08 -31.45 4.42
CA SER A 103 3.46 -31.16 4.82
C SER A 103 3.85 -29.73 4.57
N ALA A 104 4.40 -29.03 5.58
CA ALA A 104 4.89 -27.63 5.54
C ALA A 104 3.88 -26.62 4.95
N PRO A 105 2.70 -26.44 5.57
CA PRO A 105 1.62 -25.66 4.96
C PRO A 105 1.99 -24.21 4.65
N MET A 106 2.80 -23.56 5.49
CA MET A 106 3.22 -22.17 5.28
C MET A 106 4.16 -22.00 4.09
N LEU A 107 5.10 -22.94 3.88
CA LEU A 107 6.01 -22.89 2.73
C LEU A 107 5.24 -23.13 1.42
N ARG A 108 4.30 -24.06 1.43
CA ARG A 108 3.41 -24.29 0.27
C ARG A 108 2.54 -23.11 -0.04
N LEU A 109 1.96 -22.46 0.97
CA LEU A 109 1.18 -21.23 0.82
C LEU A 109 2.02 -20.14 0.13
N LEU A 110 3.25 -19.89 0.62
CA LEU A 110 4.17 -18.91 0.02
C LEU A 110 4.52 -19.27 -1.41
N THR A 111 4.78 -20.55 -1.70
CA THR A 111 5.08 -21.02 -3.06
C THR A 111 3.89 -20.83 -4.00
N GLN A 112 2.68 -21.18 -3.59
CA GLN A 112 1.47 -20.97 -4.39
C GLN A 112 1.22 -19.48 -4.63
N LEU A 113 1.35 -18.64 -3.61
CA LEU A 113 1.24 -17.18 -3.75
C LEU A 113 2.29 -16.65 -4.75
N ALA A 114 3.53 -17.10 -4.65
CA ALA A 114 4.61 -16.67 -5.53
C ALA A 114 4.36 -17.05 -6.99
N LEU A 115 3.95 -18.29 -7.24
CA LEU A 115 3.72 -18.82 -8.59
C LEU A 115 2.40 -18.32 -9.20
N GLY A 116 1.32 -18.24 -8.40
CA GLY A 116 -0.01 -17.89 -8.91
C GLY A 116 -0.24 -16.38 -9.06
N ALA A 117 0.25 -15.57 -8.12
CA ALA A 117 -0.03 -14.14 -8.08
C ALA A 117 1.24 -13.25 -8.01
N GLY A 118 2.39 -13.81 -7.63
CA GLY A 118 3.58 -13.02 -7.28
C GLY A 118 4.10 -12.15 -8.41
N ILE A 119 4.27 -12.67 -9.62
CA ILE A 119 4.81 -11.92 -10.76
C ILE A 119 3.84 -10.82 -11.20
N PRO A 120 2.54 -11.07 -11.47
CA PRO A 120 1.60 -10.02 -11.80
C PRO A 120 1.49 -8.96 -10.71
N PHE A 121 1.47 -9.35 -9.44
CA PHE A 121 1.41 -8.43 -8.31
C PHE A 121 2.66 -7.56 -8.20
N PHE A 122 3.85 -8.13 -8.39
CA PHE A 122 5.12 -7.41 -8.41
C PHE A 122 5.11 -6.29 -9.47
N ILE A 123 4.67 -6.59 -10.68
CA ILE A 123 4.60 -5.60 -11.77
C ILE A 123 3.64 -4.47 -11.42
N VAL A 124 2.43 -4.80 -10.96
CA VAL A 124 1.43 -3.80 -10.58
C VAL A 124 1.93 -2.93 -9.42
N SER A 125 2.64 -3.52 -8.44
CA SER A 125 3.17 -2.79 -7.28
C SER A 125 4.21 -1.73 -7.67
N ALA A 126 5.03 -2.00 -8.68
CA ALA A 126 5.99 -1.03 -9.20
C ALA A 126 5.35 0.12 -10.00
N GLY A 127 4.10 -0.05 -10.46
CA GLY A 127 3.43 0.87 -11.36
C GLY A 127 3.28 2.28 -10.78
N ALA A 128 2.79 2.42 -9.55
CA ALA A 128 2.53 3.73 -8.96
C ALA A 128 3.77 4.64 -8.86
N PRO A 129 4.91 4.23 -8.30
CA PRO A 129 6.11 5.07 -8.27
C PRO A 129 6.70 5.34 -9.67
N LEU A 130 6.64 4.36 -10.59
CA LEU A 130 7.13 4.55 -11.96
C LEU A 130 6.30 5.54 -12.75
N VAL A 131 4.98 5.39 -12.75
CA VAL A 131 4.07 6.29 -13.49
C VAL A 131 4.17 7.72 -12.96
N GLN A 132 4.33 7.92 -11.65
CA GLN A 132 4.59 9.24 -11.07
C GLN A 132 5.94 9.80 -11.55
N ARG A 133 6.98 8.97 -11.59
CA ARG A 133 8.30 9.39 -12.10
C ARG A 133 8.25 9.75 -13.58
N TRP A 134 7.54 8.94 -14.41
CA TRP A 134 7.33 9.26 -15.81
C TRP A 134 6.59 10.58 -16.01
N TYR A 135 5.52 10.82 -15.20
CA TYR A 135 4.79 12.08 -15.25
C TYR A 135 5.68 13.28 -14.94
N ALA A 136 6.57 13.16 -13.95
CA ALA A 136 7.50 14.22 -13.58
C ALA A 136 8.42 14.65 -14.73
N THR A 137 8.72 13.76 -15.70
CA THR A 137 9.56 14.07 -16.86
C THR A 137 8.81 14.69 -18.04
N THR A 138 7.46 14.69 -18.04
CA THR A 138 6.66 15.19 -19.17
C THR A 138 6.60 16.71 -19.26
N GLY A 139 6.95 17.45 -18.19
CA GLY A 139 6.79 18.91 -18.13
C GLY A 139 5.32 19.38 -18.12
N GLY A 140 4.36 18.46 -17.94
CA GLY A 140 2.93 18.76 -17.92
C GLY A 140 2.45 19.52 -16.67
N PRO A 141 1.16 19.90 -16.62
CA PRO A 141 0.58 20.61 -15.48
C PRO A 141 0.71 19.81 -14.17
N GLY A 142 1.48 20.31 -13.21
CA GLY A 142 1.76 19.62 -11.95
C GLY A 142 2.89 18.59 -12.03
N ALA A 143 3.63 18.47 -13.13
CA ALA A 143 4.79 17.59 -13.25
C ALA A 143 5.90 17.92 -12.24
N LYS A 144 6.00 19.20 -11.82
CA LYS A 144 6.91 19.63 -10.76
C LYS A 144 6.51 19.15 -9.35
N ASP A 145 5.26 18.75 -9.17
CA ASP A 145 4.74 18.17 -7.91
C ASP A 145 3.79 17.00 -8.24
N PRO A 146 4.29 15.83 -8.67
CA PRO A 146 3.48 14.70 -9.11
C PRO A 146 2.84 13.94 -7.95
N TYR A 147 3.06 14.37 -6.70
CA TYR A 147 2.55 13.69 -5.50
C TYR A 147 1.02 13.67 -5.39
N PHE A 148 0.29 14.51 -6.16
CA PHE A 148 -1.17 14.40 -6.27
C PHE A 148 -1.62 13.05 -6.86
N LEU A 149 -0.79 12.41 -7.69
CA LEU A 149 -1.04 11.07 -8.21
C LEU A 149 -1.02 10.01 -7.11
N TYR A 150 -0.26 10.25 -6.03
CA TYR A 150 -0.27 9.37 -4.86
C TYR A 150 -1.61 9.43 -4.11
N ALA A 151 -2.21 10.62 -3.99
CA ALA A 151 -3.56 10.74 -3.44
C ALA A 151 -4.59 10.00 -4.32
N ALA A 152 -4.49 10.10 -5.64
CA ALA A 152 -5.34 9.35 -6.57
C ALA A 152 -5.16 7.84 -6.46
N SER A 153 -3.92 7.36 -6.29
CA SER A 153 -3.58 5.96 -6.02
C SER A 153 -4.29 5.44 -4.77
N ASN A 154 -4.15 6.16 -3.65
CA ASN A 154 -4.75 5.75 -2.38
C ASN A 154 -6.29 5.81 -2.42
N LEU A 155 -6.87 6.78 -3.13
CA LEU A 155 -8.33 6.83 -3.34
C LEU A 155 -8.81 5.58 -4.11
N ALA A 156 -8.13 5.19 -5.18
CA ALA A 156 -8.44 3.99 -5.93
C ALA A 156 -8.33 2.73 -5.05
N SER A 157 -7.31 2.69 -4.20
CA SER A 157 -7.09 1.59 -3.25
C SER A 157 -8.25 1.47 -2.24
N ILE A 158 -8.72 2.59 -1.69
CA ILE A 158 -9.89 2.62 -0.77
C ILE A 158 -11.13 2.12 -1.49
N LEU A 159 -11.40 2.63 -2.70
CA LEU A 159 -12.59 2.24 -3.47
C LEU A 159 -12.55 0.74 -3.83
N ALA A 160 -11.39 0.20 -4.19
CA ALA A 160 -11.20 -1.21 -4.45
C ALA A 160 -11.37 -2.06 -3.19
N LEU A 161 -10.76 -1.64 -2.08
CA LEU A 161 -10.81 -2.32 -0.80
C LEU A 161 -12.24 -2.41 -0.24
N LEU A 162 -12.99 -1.29 -0.25
CA LEU A 162 -14.39 -1.25 0.18
C LEU A 162 -15.32 -1.88 -0.85
N GLY A 163 -15.02 -1.71 -2.13
CA GLY A 163 -15.81 -2.29 -3.23
C GLY A 163 -15.72 -3.81 -3.27
N TYR A 164 -14.64 -4.41 -2.78
CA TYR A 164 -14.51 -5.86 -2.79
C TYR A 164 -15.61 -6.55 -1.98
N PRO A 165 -15.77 -6.32 -0.66
CA PRO A 165 -16.83 -6.97 0.12
C PRO A 165 -18.23 -6.49 -0.21
N LEU A 166 -18.39 -5.25 -0.68
CA LEU A 166 -19.72 -4.67 -0.93
C LEU A 166 -20.29 -5.00 -2.31
N LEU A 167 -19.42 -5.15 -3.31
CA LEU A 167 -19.82 -5.31 -4.72
C LEU A 167 -19.22 -6.56 -5.36
N VAL A 168 -17.91 -6.74 -5.30
CA VAL A 168 -17.22 -7.78 -6.06
C VAL A 168 -17.54 -9.16 -5.50
N GLU A 169 -17.42 -9.34 -4.20
CA GLU A 169 -17.63 -10.61 -3.52
C GLU A 169 -19.09 -11.11 -3.61
N PRO A 170 -20.13 -10.30 -3.35
CA PRO A 170 -21.51 -10.78 -3.41
C PRO A 170 -22.05 -10.96 -4.84
N LEU A 171 -21.48 -10.26 -5.82
CA LEU A 171 -22.01 -10.28 -7.20
C LEU A 171 -21.27 -11.25 -8.12
N LEU A 172 -20.00 -11.58 -7.83
CA LEU A 172 -19.13 -12.32 -8.74
C LEU A 172 -18.57 -13.59 -8.09
N ARG A 173 -18.60 -14.70 -8.82
CA ARG A 173 -17.90 -15.94 -8.43
C ARG A 173 -16.39 -15.74 -8.56
N LEU A 174 -15.57 -16.46 -7.79
CA LEU A 174 -14.11 -16.32 -7.79
C LEU A 174 -13.47 -16.43 -9.18
N HIS A 175 -13.95 -17.34 -10.03
CA HIS A 175 -13.49 -17.42 -11.42
C HIS A 175 -13.79 -16.15 -12.20
N GLN A 176 -14.97 -15.57 -12.07
CA GLN A 176 -15.34 -14.31 -12.74
C GLN A 176 -14.51 -13.13 -12.22
N GLN A 177 -14.20 -13.11 -10.92
CA GLN A 177 -13.31 -12.11 -10.33
C GLN A 177 -11.90 -12.20 -10.93
N SER A 178 -11.33 -13.40 -11.08
CA SER A 178 -10.03 -13.63 -11.70
C SER A 178 -10.01 -13.21 -13.17
N GLU A 179 -11.07 -13.50 -13.93
CA GLU A 179 -11.21 -13.07 -15.32
C GLU A 179 -11.36 -11.54 -15.45
N LEU A 180 -12.16 -10.92 -14.60
CA LEU A 180 -12.30 -9.47 -14.56
C LEU A 180 -10.96 -8.80 -14.21
N TRP A 181 -10.22 -9.36 -13.26
CA TRP A 181 -8.89 -8.89 -12.90
C TRP A 181 -7.91 -9.04 -14.07
N ARG A 182 -7.94 -10.14 -14.81
CA ARG A 182 -7.16 -10.35 -16.04
C ARG A 182 -7.47 -9.29 -17.10
N MET A 183 -8.76 -9.00 -17.35
CA MET A 183 -9.16 -7.96 -18.30
C MET A 183 -8.68 -6.57 -17.86
N GLY A 184 -8.82 -6.25 -16.57
CA GLY A 184 -8.29 -5.02 -15.99
C GLY A 184 -6.78 -4.91 -16.12
N TYR A 185 -6.06 -6.03 -15.93
CA TYR A 185 -4.59 -6.07 -16.08
C TYR A 185 -4.17 -5.79 -17.54
N TRP A 186 -4.84 -6.36 -18.55
CA TRP A 186 -4.59 -6.01 -19.95
C TRP A 186 -4.89 -4.53 -20.23
N GLY A 187 -5.97 -3.99 -19.66
CA GLY A 187 -6.25 -2.56 -19.70
C GLY A 187 -5.12 -1.72 -19.11
N LEU A 188 -4.55 -2.18 -17.97
CA LEU A 188 -3.38 -1.53 -17.37
C LEU A 188 -2.15 -1.58 -18.29
N VAL A 189 -1.87 -2.70 -18.97
CA VAL A 189 -0.77 -2.81 -19.93
C VAL A 189 -0.90 -1.78 -21.04
N VAL A 190 -2.11 -1.60 -21.58
CA VAL A 190 -2.38 -0.59 -22.62
C VAL A 190 -2.16 0.82 -22.09
N LEU A 191 -2.66 1.12 -20.89
CA LEU A 191 -2.46 2.43 -20.24
C LEU A 191 -0.99 2.70 -19.91
N LEU A 192 -0.23 1.69 -19.44
CA LEU A 192 1.21 1.81 -19.21
C LEU A 192 1.96 2.08 -20.52
N ALA A 193 1.58 1.42 -21.61
CA ALA A 193 2.18 1.66 -22.92
C ALA A 193 1.92 3.10 -23.41
N ALA A 194 0.69 3.59 -23.24
CA ALA A 194 0.32 4.96 -23.60
C ALA A 194 1.04 6.00 -22.72
N ALA A 195 1.08 5.79 -21.39
CA ALA A 195 1.73 6.70 -20.44
C ALA A 195 3.26 6.72 -20.61
N GLY A 196 3.88 5.53 -20.75
CA GLY A 196 5.31 5.40 -20.99
C GLY A 196 5.73 5.99 -22.34
N GLY A 197 4.96 5.72 -23.41
CA GLY A 197 5.16 6.31 -24.73
C GLY A 197 5.06 7.84 -24.68
N THR A 198 4.06 8.38 -23.99
CA THR A 198 3.91 9.83 -23.79
C THR A 198 5.10 10.42 -23.04
N ALA A 199 5.56 9.77 -21.97
CA ALA A 199 6.73 10.22 -21.22
C ALA A 199 8.01 10.23 -22.09
N MET A 200 8.20 9.22 -22.94
CA MET A 200 9.34 9.12 -23.85
C MET A 200 9.34 10.21 -24.92
N LEU A 201 8.17 10.54 -25.48
CA LEU A 201 8.00 11.55 -26.54
C LEU A 201 8.16 12.98 -25.99
N HIS A 202 7.67 13.23 -24.77
CA HIS A 202 7.68 14.56 -24.15
C HIS A 202 8.85 14.77 -23.17
N ASN A 203 9.85 13.91 -23.21
CA ASN A 203 11.07 14.06 -22.44
C ASN A 203 11.88 15.28 -22.92
N SER A 204 11.24 16.46 -22.87
CA SER A 204 11.75 17.74 -23.37
C SER A 204 12.56 18.51 -22.35
N SER A 205 12.57 18.09 -21.11
CA SER A 205 13.55 18.57 -20.16
C SER A 205 14.83 17.77 -20.42
N PRO A 206 15.97 18.45 -20.75
CA PRO A 206 17.25 17.85 -20.41
C PRO A 206 16.98 17.44 -18.93
N GLU A 207 17.11 16.12 -18.64
CA GLU A 207 17.25 15.75 -17.24
C GLU A 207 18.01 16.91 -16.62
N PRO A 208 17.56 17.52 -15.51
CA PRO A 208 18.52 18.25 -14.75
C PRO A 208 19.59 17.19 -14.68
N LYS A 209 20.68 17.32 -15.55
CA LYS A 209 21.84 16.46 -15.45
C LYS A 209 21.87 16.24 -14.00
N GLU A 210 21.74 14.96 -13.55
CA GLU A 210 22.08 14.74 -12.20
C GLU A 210 23.31 15.64 -12.07
N VAL A 211 23.00 16.95 -11.92
CA VAL A 211 23.94 17.85 -11.31
C VAL A 211 24.01 17.05 -10.10
N ALA A 212 25.08 16.24 -10.09
CA ALA A 212 25.39 15.52 -8.94
C ALA A 212 25.08 16.51 -7.82
N SER A 213 23.77 16.66 -7.59
CA SER A 213 23.25 17.25 -6.41
C SER A 213 23.70 16.18 -5.48
N THR A 214 24.94 16.37 -5.06
CA THR A 214 25.62 15.78 -3.94
C THR A 214 24.82 16.03 -2.66
N THR A 215 23.53 16.23 -2.77
CA THR A 215 22.56 15.98 -1.73
C THR A 215 22.41 14.46 -1.65
N VAL A 216 23.52 13.84 -1.18
CA VAL A 216 23.46 12.56 -0.51
C VAL A 216 22.23 12.67 0.39
N LEU A 217 21.20 11.85 0.13
CA LEU A 217 20.02 11.79 0.99
C LEU A 217 20.54 11.71 2.42
N ASP A 218 20.29 12.75 3.20
CA ASP A 218 20.75 12.77 4.58
C ASP A 218 20.20 11.56 5.31
N ARG A 219 21.07 10.80 5.97
CA ARG A 219 20.67 9.59 6.71
C ARG A 219 19.61 9.90 7.76
N GLY A 220 19.66 11.08 8.36
CA GLY A 220 18.65 11.55 9.30
C GLY A 220 17.29 11.72 8.64
N GLN A 221 17.24 12.25 7.42
CA GLN A 221 15.99 12.39 6.66
C GLN A 221 15.39 11.03 6.27
N VAL A 222 16.22 10.09 5.84
CA VAL A 222 15.77 8.72 5.52
C VAL A 222 15.21 8.02 6.76
N LEU A 223 15.92 8.09 7.89
CA LEU A 223 15.43 7.51 9.15
C LEU A 223 14.13 8.17 9.61
N HIS A 224 13.98 9.47 9.39
CA HIS A 224 12.74 10.19 9.69
C HIS A 224 11.56 9.68 8.85
N TRP A 225 11.75 9.45 7.55
CA TRP A 225 10.70 8.86 6.68
C TRP A 225 10.34 7.44 7.09
N ILE A 226 11.36 6.62 7.41
CA ILE A 226 11.13 5.26 7.93
C ILE A 226 10.31 5.31 9.23
N ALA A 227 10.67 6.16 10.18
CA ALA A 227 9.94 6.28 11.44
C ALA A 227 8.50 6.77 11.24
N LEU A 228 8.28 7.77 10.38
CA LEU A 228 6.95 8.31 10.07
C LEU A 228 6.03 7.33 9.35
N SER A 229 6.57 6.31 8.68
CA SER A 229 5.78 5.24 8.05
C SER A 229 5.69 3.99 8.92
N PHE A 230 6.70 3.71 9.74
CA PHE A 230 6.69 2.63 10.73
C PHE A 230 5.56 2.79 11.76
N VAL A 231 5.47 3.98 12.38
CA VAL A 231 4.50 4.22 13.45
C VAL A 231 3.05 3.97 13.00
N PRO A 232 2.52 4.59 11.93
CA PRO A 232 1.14 4.34 11.52
C PRO A 232 0.91 2.90 11.02
N SER A 233 1.90 2.24 10.43
CA SER A 233 1.79 0.83 10.03
C SER A 233 1.73 -0.09 11.24
N SER A 234 2.53 0.16 12.27
CA SER A 234 2.49 -0.56 13.54
C SER A 234 1.14 -0.35 14.24
N LEU A 235 0.66 0.89 14.33
CA LEU A 235 -0.65 1.20 14.91
C LEU A 235 -1.81 0.54 14.16
N LEU A 236 -1.75 0.47 12.83
CA LEU A 236 -2.74 -0.21 12.00
C LEU A 236 -2.93 -1.66 12.42
N LEU A 237 -1.83 -2.40 12.58
CA LEU A 237 -1.88 -3.81 12.99
C LEU A 237 -2.33 -3.95 14.45
N GLY A 238 -1.86 -3.09 15.34
CA GLY A 238 -2.29 -3.08 16.74
C GLY A 238 -3.79 -2.87 16.90
N VAL A 239 -4.36 -1.86 16.21
CA VAL A 239 -5.81 -1.59 16.21
C VAL A 239 -6.58 -2.73 15.54
N THR A 240 -6.07 -3.27 14.42
CA THR A 240 -6.70 -4.41 13.74
C THR A 240 -6.78 -5.61 14.68
N THR A 241 -5.70 -5.95 15.36
CA THR A 241 -5.66 -7.05 16.34
C THR A 241 -6.65 -6.79 17.49
N TYR A 242 -6.67 -5.57 18.03
CA TYR A 242 -7.62 -5.21 19.10
C TYR A 242 -9.08 -5.41 18.66
N LEU A 243 -9.46 -4.93 17.46
CA LEU A 243 -10.82 -5.05 16.95
C LEU A 243 -11.22 -6.51 16.68
N THR A 244 -10.32 -7.29 16.08
CA THR A 244 -10.59 -8.70 15.75
C THR A 244 -10.64 -9.60 16.96
N THR A 245 -9.92 -9.28 18.01
CA THR A 245 -9.90 -10.04 19.26
C THR A 245 -11.09 -9.72 20.17
N ASN A 246 -11.47 -8.44 20.26
CA ASN A 246 -12.44 -7.99 21.27
C ASN A 246 -13.86 -7.78 20.72
N ILE A 247 -14.04 -7.54 19.40
CA ILE A 247 -15.38 -7.26 18.84
C ILE A 247 -15.94 -8.48 18.14
N ALA A 248 -15.26 -8.94 17.09
CA ALA A 248 -15.67 -10.12 16.34
C ALA A 248 -14.50 -10.66 15.51
N ALA A 249 -14.35 -11.97 15.45
CA ALA A 249 -13.47 -12.64 14.49
C ALA A 249 -14.03 -12.58 13.05
N ALA A 250 -14.47 -11.39 12.60
CA ALA A 250 -15.05 -11.22 11.26
C ALA A 250 -13.90 -11.08 10.23
N PRO A 251 -13.88 -11.92 9.18
CA PRO A 251 -12.78 -11.97 8.21
C PRO A 251 -12.45 -10.65 7.51
N LEU A 252 -13.38 -9.69 7.48
CA LEU A 252 -13.22 -8.40 6.78
C LEU A 252 -13.12 -7.20 7.72
N LEU A 253 -13.03 -7.41 9.04
CA LEU A 253 -12.96 -6.29 9.99
C LEU A 253 -11.68 -5.43 9.81
N TRP A 254 -10.59 -6.03 9.31
CA TRP A 254 -9.35 -5.33 8.96
C TRP A 254 -9.51 -4.28 7.86
N VAL A 255 -10.56 -4.37 7.04
CA VAL A 255 -10.85 -3.40 5.97
C VAL A 255 -11.07 -2.00 6.54
N VAL A 256 -11.70 -1.88 7.71
CA VAL A 256 -11.99 -0.58 8.33
C VAL A 256 -10.72 0.18 8.72
N PRO A 257 -9.81 -0.36 9.55
CA PRO A 257 -8.55 0.32 9.88
C PRO A 257 -7.71 0.60 8.64
N LEU A 258 -7.62 -0.33 7.68
CA LEU A 258 -6.84 -0.12 6.46
C LEU A 258 -7.44 0.97 5.58
N SER A 259 -8.76 1.06 5.47
CA SER A 259 -9.42 2.15 4.73
C SER A 259 -9.14 3.50 5.36
N LEU A 260 -9.17 3.60 6.68
CA LEU A 260 -8.80 4.82 7.43
C LEU A 260 -7.33 5.17 7.22
N TYR A 261 -6.44 4.18 7.24
CA TYR A 261 -5.01 4.37 6.95
C TYR A 261 -4.79 4.96 5.55
N LEU A 262 -5.42 4.39 4.53
CA LEU A 262 -5.33 4.91 3.16
C LEU A 262 -5.96 6.30 3.03
N LEU A 263 -7.08 6.54 3.73
CA LEU A 263 -7.73 7.85 3.76
C LEU A 263 -6.80 8.93 4.32
N THR A 264 -5.99 8.61 5.34
CA THR A 264 -5.01 9.57 5.87
C THR A 264 -3.94 9.95 4.85
N PHE A 265 -3.53 9.04 3.95
CA PHE A 265 -2.67 9.38 2.82
C PHE A 265 -3.38 10.28 1.80
N VAL A 266 -4.64 9.98 1.47
CA VAL A 266 -5.43 10.83 0.56
C VAL A 266 -5.51 12.26 1.10
N LEU A 267 -5.83 12.42 2.39
CA LEU A 267 -5.93 13.72 3.03
C LEU A 267 -4.59 14.45 3.11
N ALA A 268 -3.51 13.74 3.48
CA ALA A 268 -2.19 14.30 3.64
C ALA A 268 -1.55 14.75 2.31
N PHE A 269 -1.78 14.00 1.21
CA PHE A 269 -1.21 14.27 -0.10
C PHE A 269 -2.16 15.00 -1.05
N SER A 270 -3.35 15.37 -0.59
CA SER A 270 -4.29 16.21 -1.34
C SER A 270 -3.80 17.66 -1.44
N SER A 271 -4.19 18.34 -2.51
CA SER A 271 -3.92 19.77 -2.70
C SER A 271 -4.63 20.66 -1.66
N ARG A 272 -5.75 20.19 -1.07
CA ARG A 272 -6.49 20.87 0.01
C ARG A 272 -6.30 20.11 1.31
N ARG A 273 -5.19 20.42 2.01
CA ARG A 273 -4.91 19.79 3.32
C ARG A 273 -5.74 20.44 4.41
N PRO A 274 -6.48 19.67 5.22
CA PRO A 274 -7.30 20.23 6.28
C PRO A 274 -6.47 20.83 7.42
N PHE A 275 -5.31 20.20 7.75
CA PHE A 275 -4.48 20.59 8.89
C PHE A 275 -2.99 20.35 8.61
N GLY A 276 -2.11 21.11 9.29
CA GLY A 276 -0.67 20.83 9.36
C GLY A 276 -0.33 19.78 10.41
N SER A 277 0.89 19.25 10.38
CA SER A 277 1.32 18.20 11.32
C SER A 277 1.38 18.66 12.78
N LEU A 278 1.73 19.94 13.05
CA LEU A 278 1.86 20.47 14.42
C LEU A 278 0.52 20.53 15.18
N PRO A 279 -0.60 21.10 14.64
CA PRO A 279 -1.88 21.06 15.32
C PRO A 279 -2.40 19.63 15.49
N LEU A 280 -2.20 18.74 14.51
CA LEU A 280 -2.56 17.33 14.65
C LEU A 280 -1.78 16.65 15.78
N GLY A 281 -0.50 16.93 15.93
CA GLY A 281 0.31 16.41 17.02
C GLY A 281 -0.22 16.82 18.41
N ARG A 282 -0.66 18.06 18.57
CA ARG A 282 -1.28 18.54 19.83
C ARG A 282 -2.58 17.78 20.13
N ILE A 283 -3.45 17.61 19.13
CA ILE A 283 -4.71 16.88 19.29
C ILE A 283 -4.43 15.41 19.68
N VAL A 284 -3.51 14.75 18.98
CA VAL A 284 -3.12 13.36 19.28
C VAL A 284 -2.58 13.25 20.70
N SER A 285 -1.71 14.17 21.14
CA SER A 285 -1.16 14.16 22.51
C SER A 285 -2.27 14.27 23.59
N ILE A 286 -3.29 15.07 23.35
CA ILE A 286 -4.44 15.18 24.26
C ILE A 286 -5.26 13.89 24.27
N LEU A 287 -5.50 13.29 23.11
CA LEU A 287 -6.30 12.06 22.99
C LEU A 287 -5.55 10.81 23.47
N MET A 288 -4.23 10.85 23.55
CA MET A 288 -3.46 9.73 24.13
C MET A 288 -3.74 9.53 25.62
N ALA A 289 -4.07 10.60 26.36
CA ALA A 289 -4.35 10.48 27.81
C ALA A 289 -5.56 9.58 28.12
N PRO A 290 -6.77 9.80 27.54
CA PRO A 290 -7.89 8.89 27.76
C PRO A 290 -7.63 7.51 27.16
N MET A 291 -6.87 7.36 26.06
CA MET A 291 -6.51 6.06 25.52
C MET A 291 -5.63 5.25 26.48
N VAL A 292 -4.61 5.88 27.05
CA VAL A 292 -3.76 5.24 28.08
C VAL A 292 -4.59 4.83 29.29
N LEU A 293 -5.52 5.68 29.73
CA LEU A 293 -6.43 5.37 30.83
C LEU A 293 -7.30 4.13 30.54
N VAL A 294 -7.87 4.04 29.34
CA VAL A 294 -8.63 2.87 28.89
C VAL A 294 -7.80 1.59 28.97
N ILE A 295 -6.55 1.66 28.52
CA ILE A 295 -5.64 0.50 28.53
C ILE A 295 -5.26 0.11 29.96
N VAL A 296 -4.90 1.09 30.81
CA VAL A 296 -4.48 0.86 32.19
C VAL A 296 -5.62 0.31 33.06
N LEU A 297 -6.85 0.78 32.82
CA LEU A 297 -8.04 0.32 33.54
C LEU A 297 -8.58 -1.03 33.01
N GLU A 298 -7.96 -1.59 31.95
CA GLU A 298 -8.44 -2.80 31.27
C GLU A 298 -9.94 -2.71 30.92
N ALA A 299 -10.39 -1.50 30.52
CA ALA A 299 -11.80 -1.24 30.22
C ALA A 299 -12.28 -2.12 29.05
N SER A 300 -13.39 -2.84 29.26
CA SER A 300 -13.98 -3.76 28.26
C SER A 300 -15.34 -3.31 27.74
N ASP A 301 -16.02 -2.41 28.44
CA ASP A 301 -17.35 -1.94 28.10
C ASP A 301 -17.47 -0.41 28.23
N PRO A 302 -18.30 0.23 27.38
CA PRO A 302 -18.96 -0.34 26.20
C PRO A 302 -18.01 -0.49 25.00
N ILE A 303 -17.95 -1.70 24.44
CA ILE A 303 -16.94 -2.09 23.44
C ILE A 303 -16.91 -1.21 22.18
N LEU A 304 -18.07 -0.73 21.69
CA LEU A 304 -18.16 0.15 20.52
C LEU A 304 -17.53 1.53 20.75
N VAL A 305 -17.65 2.06 21.99
CA VAL A 305 -17.02 3.33 22.36
C VAL A 305 -15.50 3.15 22.42
N LEU A 306 -15.04 2.07 23.02
CA LEU A 306 -13.62 1.75 23.08
C LEU A 306 -13.00 1.55 21.69
N ALA A 307 -13.68 0.80 20.82
CA ALA A 307 -13.29 0.66 19.43
C ALA A 307 -13.22 2.02 18.70
N GLY A 308 -14.20 2.88 18.93
CA GLY A 308 -14.23 4.24 18.39
C GLY A 308 -13.04 5.07 18.84
N ILE A 309 -12.69 5.04 20.13
CA ILE A 309 -11.52 5.74 20.68
C ILE A 309 -10.23 5.24 19.98
N HIS A 310 -10.03 3.92 19.89
CA HIS A 310 -8.85 3.34 19.23
C HIS A 310 -8.76 3.76 17.76
N LEU A 311 -9.87 3.71 17.01
CA LEU A 311 -9.90 4.10 15.61
C LEU A 311 -9.64 5.60 15.40
N VAL A 312 -10.17 6.47 16.26
CA VAL A 312 -9.96 7.93 16.20
C VAL A 312 -8.50 8.27 16.50
N VAL A 313 -7.93 7.74 17.59
CA VAL A 313 -6.52 7.98 17.95
C VAL A 313 -5.59 7.46 16.87
N PHE A 314 -5.84 6.25 16.35
CA PHE A 314 -5.11 5.68 15.23
C PHE A 314 -5.16 6.58 13.99
N THR A 315 -6.38 6.99 13.59
CA THR A 315 -6.58 7.79 12.36
C THR A 315 -5.87 9.14 12.46
N LEU A 316 -6.01 9.84 13.59
CA LEU A 316 -5.36 11.13 13.78
C LEU A 316 -3.84 11.02 13.91
N GLY A 317 -3.34 9.97 14.57
CA GLY A 317 -1.92 9.67 14.66
C GLY A 317 -1.31 9.34 13.30
N ALA A 318 -1.98 8.50 12.50
CA ALA A 318 -1.58 8.19 11.14
C ALA A 318 -1.63 9.45 10.25
N LEU A 319 -2.69 10.27 10.34
CA LEU A 319 -2.81 11.52 9.60
C LEU A 319 -1.68 12.50 9.94
N MET A 320 -1.31 12.62 11.22
CA MET A 320 -0.17 13.44 11.66
C MET A 320 1.13 12.96 11.01
N CYS A 321 1.42 11.67 11.07
CA CYS A 321 2.64 11.10 10.47
C CYS A 321 2.66 11.29 8.94
N HIS A 322 1.57 11.00 8.24
CA HIS A 322 1.49 11.16 6.79
C HIS A 322 1.52 12.62 6.35
N THR A 323 0.93 13.54 7.11
CA THR A 323 1.07 14.99 6.87
C THR A 323 2.52 15.42 7.01
N ARG A 324 3.23 14.92 8.03
CA ARG A 324 4.65 15.21 8.21
C ARG A 324 5.51 14.60 7.10
N LEU A 325 5.21 13.38 6.63
CA LEU A 325 5.84 12.80 5.44
C LEU A 325 5.69 13.70 4.22
N HIS A 326 4.47 14.21 3.98
CA HIS A 326 4.22 15.12 2.88
C HIS A 326 4.98 16.45 3.04
N GLU A 327 5.08 17.01 4.25
CA GLU A 327 5.82 18.25 4.53
C GLU A 327 7.34 18.09 4.31
N THR A 328 7.87 16.89 4.54
CA THR A 328 9.30 16.57 4.40
C THR A 328 9.64 15.80 3.13
N ARG A 329 8.71 15.74 2.17
CA ARG A 329 8.94 15.05 0.89
C ARG A 329 10.08 15.70 0.10
N PRO A 330 10.90 14.92 -0.61
CA PRO A 330 11.98 15.44 -1.43
C PRO A 330 11.48 15.97 -2.77
N ASP A 331 12.38 16.56 -3.53
CA ASP A 331 12.15 16.88 -4.94
C ASP A 331 11.79 15.64 -5.76
N PRO A 332 11.05 15.79 -6.87
CA PRO A 332 10.65 14.67 -7.74
C PRO A 332 11.81 13.82 -8.27
N SER A 333 13.04 14.33 -8.30
CA SER A 333 14.25 13.56 -8.64
C SER A 333 14.49 12.38 -7.70
N HIS A 334 14.10 12.47 -6.42
CA HIS A 334 14.24 11.43 -5.39
C HIS A 334 12.93 10.70 -5.07
N LEU A 335 11.90 10.88 -5.89
CA LEU A 335 10.55 10.36 -5.66
C LEU A 335 10.53 8.84 -5.44
N THR A 336 11.23 8.06 -6.27
CA THR A 336 11.26 6.59 -6.14
C THR A 336 11.99 6.14 -4.89
N ALA A 337 13.06 6.85 -4.48
CA ALA A 337 13.76 6.60 -3.23
C ALA A 337 12.86 6.88 -2.02
N PHE A 338 12.11 7.99 -2.06
CA PHE A 338 11.16 8.35 -1.01
C PHE A 338 10.11 7.26 -0.79
N TYR A 339 9.45 6.78 -1.86
CA TYR A 339 8.47 5.71 -1.75
C TYR A 339 9.08 4.38 -1.32
N PHE A 340 10.30 4.07 -1.75
CA PHE A 340 11.02 2.90 -1.28
C PHE A 340 11.22 2.94 0.25
N TRP A 341 11.73 4.05 0.80
CA TRP A 341 11.98 4.16 2.23
C TRP A 341 10.70 4.21 3.08
N ILE A 342 9.63 4.81 2.58
CA ILE A 342 8.29 4.73 3.20
C ILE A 342 7.83 3.26 3.24
N SER A 343 8.00 2.52 2.16
CA SER A 343 7.63 1.10 2.10
C SER A 343 8.45 0.25 3.08
N VAL A 344 9.76 0.53 3.21
CA VAL A 344 10.62 -0.11 4.24
C VAL A 344 10.05 0.14 5.63
N GLY A 345 9.73 1.38 5.98
CA GLY A 345 9.13 1.70 7.28
C GLY A 345 7.81 0.98 7.51
N GLY A 346 6.94 0.92 6.49
CA GLY A 346 5.68 0.19 6.55
C GLY A 346 5.87 -1.31 6.83
N VAL A 347 6.78 -1.97 6.10
CA VAL A 347 7.12 -3.39 6.31
C VAL A 347 7.70 -3.63 7.70
N LEU A 348 8.61 -2.76 8.15
CA LEU A 348 9.19 -2.87 9.50
C LEU A 348 8.12 -2.74 10.59
N GLY A 349 7.13 -1.84 10.43
CA GLY A 349 5.99 -1.73 11.35
C GLY A 349 5.14 -3.00 11.36
N GLY A 350 4.93 -3.61 10.20
CA GLY A 350 4.25 -4.89 10.06
C GLY A 350 4.99 -6.04 10.74
N VAL A 351 6.27 -6.19 10.44
CA VAL A 351 7.15 -7.22 11.04
C VAL A 351 7.23 -7.06 12.55
N PHE A 352 7.34 -5.82 13.04
CA PHE A 352 7.34 -5.56 14.47
C PHE A 352 6.11 -6.14 15.17
N ASN A 353 4.91 -5.85 14.65
CA ASN A 353 3.67 -6.35 15.25
C ASN A 353 3.44 -7.85 15.04
N ALA A 354 3.87 -8.40 13.91
CA ALA A 354 3.64 -9.81 13.61
C ALA A 354 4.61 -10.74 14.36
N LEU A 355 5.85 -10.32 14.56
CA LEU A 355 6.92 -11.18 15.07
C LEU A 355 7.49 -10.73 16.42
N LEU A 356 7.72 -9.42 16.62
CA LEU A 356 8.40 -8.91 17.81
C LEU A 356 7.44 -8.59 18.95
N ALA A 357 6.32 -7.93 18.66
CA ALA A 357 5.37 -7.54 19.70
C ALA A 357 4.81 -8.74 20.49
N PRO A 358 4.45 -9.89 19.88
CA PRO A 358 4.01 -11.06 20.64
C PRO A 358 5.06 -11.63 21.58
N THR A 359 6.35 -11.50 21.26
CA THR A 359 7.44 -11.99 22.11
C THR A 359 7.83 -11.03 23.24
N LEU A 360 7.60 -9.72 23.02
CA LEU A 360 7.96 -8.67 23.97
C LEU A 360 6.83 -8.38 24.98
N PHE A 361 5.57 -8.65 24.60
CA PHE A 361 4.37 -8.29 25.37
C PHE A 361 3.53 -9.50 25.76
N ASP A 362 4.15 -10.53 26.34
CA ASP A 362 3.54 -11.80 26.76
C ASP A 362 2.34 -11.67 27.71
N SER A 363 2.19 -10.54 28.43
CA SER A 363 1.18 -10.38 29.48
C SER A 363 -0.28 -10.32 29.02
N GLN A 364 -0.55 -9.99 27.75
CA GLN A 364 -1.93 -9.96 27.23
C GLN A 364 -2.38 -11.31 26.62
N ILE A 365 -1.45 -12.11 26.12
CA ILE A 365 -1.76 -13.42 25.50
C ILE A 365 -2.06 -14.47 26.58
N GLY A 366 -1.36 -14.43 27.72
CA GLY A 366 -1.58 -15.38 28.83
C GLY A 366 -2.95 -15.27 29.52
N ARG A 367 -3.57 -14.08 29.53
CA ARG A 367 -4.88 -13.88 30.20
C ARG A 367 -6.07 -14.32 29.36
N ALA A 368 -5.98 -14.25 28.02
CA ALA A 368 -7.04 -14.78 27.14
C ALA A 368 -7.17 -16.31 27.24
N SER A 369 -6.04 -17.03 27.37
CA SER A 369 -6.04 -18.49 27.50
C SER A 369 -6.53 -19.00 28.86
N CYS A 370 -6.49 -18.16 29.91
CA CYS A 370 -7.03 -18.54 31.23
C CYS A 370 -8.55 -18.35 31.35
N ARG A 371 -9.18 -17.54 30.48
CA ARG A 371 -10.65 -17.34 30.47
C ARG A 371 -11.43 -18.45 29.79
N GLU A 372 -10.77 -19.27 28.98
CA GLU A 372 -11.43 -20.45 28.32
C GLU A 372 -11.43 -21.72 29.20
N ARG A 373 -10.98 -21.68 30.46
CA ARG A 373 -10.97 -22.86 31.36
C ARG A 373 -11.84 -22.70 32.61
N VAL A 374 -12.93 -21.93 32.54
CA VAL A 374 -13.95 -21.94 33.60
C VAL A 374 -15.33 -22.16 33.02
#